data_ddb18c1263edcadc2c9e1eaf35d10e8b
#
_entry.id   ddb18c1263edcadc2c9e1eaf35d10e8b
#
_cell.length_a   1.000
_cell.length_b   1.000
_cell.length_c   1.000
_cell.angle_alpha   90.00
_cell.angle_beta   90.00
_cell.angle_gamma   90.00
#
_symmetry.space_group_name_H-M   'P 1'
#
loop_
_entity.id
_entity.type
_entity.pdbx_description
1 polymer ?
#
loop_
_entity_poly.entity_id
_entity_poly.type
_entity_poly.pdbx_seq_one_letter_code
_entity_poly.pdbx_strand_id
1 'polypeptide(L)'
;MRSTYKQFYYINRGRVKADGTTSIFCRITIDGKVSAIATGLYCAPEEWDTKKGEAKNARVNGQLQAFRLRIDEAYEQATKEKGIVTAEILKNVIVDANTIPMTLLATGGEERERLRLRSIRINSTSSYRQSKTSQLNLREFIGLRGMNDIAFEDLTEEFGKSYKLFLIGKGYSASNTNHNLCWLQRLVYIAVDRGLLKFNPLEDVGYEKKGSPKRRHISRNDLLLIMETPMEDKALELARRMFVFSSLTGLAYVDLRNLYPHHIGMTADGRKYIREKRAKTNNEAFIPLHPIAEQIMSLYNTADDSKPVFPLSSRDSMWFEFHSLGVALGINENLTAHVARHTFGVNMVTSGISMESIAKMMGHSNLRSTQVYAVITDDKISKDMDKLMQRRETKETDQNKNKEDGK
;
A
#
# COMPACT_ATOMS: atom_id res chain seq x y z
N MET A 1 -25.28 25.63 -8.61
CA MET A 1 -25.14 27.04 -8.22
C MET A 1 -24.24 27.74 -9.23
N ARG A 2 -24.58 28.97 -9.68
CA ARG A 2 -23.64 29.74 -10.51
C ARG A 2 -22.51 30.23 -9.60
N SER A 3 -21.29 29.88 -9.93
CA SER A 3 -20.08 30.34 -9.24
C SER A 3 -19.96 31.88 -9.37
N THR A 4 -19.62 32.54 -8.28
CA THR A 4 -19.41 34.00 -8.28
C THR A 4 -17.94 34.26 -8.65
N TYR A 5 -17.70 34.82 -9.83
CA TYR A 5 -16.39 35.17 -10.33
C TYR A 5 -16.27 36.70 -10.48
N LYS A 6 -15.18 37.30 -9.94
CA LYS A 6 -14.89 38.74 -10.03
C LYS A 6 -13.36 38.96 -10.14
N GLN A 7 -13.01 39.97 -10.95
CA GLN A 7 -11.65 40.50 -11.03
C GLN A 7 -11.65 41.95 -10.49
N PHE A 8 -10.62 42.28 -9.72
CA PHE A 8 -10.38 43.63 -9.22
C PHE A 8 -8.91 44.01 -9.32
N TYR A 9 -8.60 45.15 -9.92
CA TYR A 9 -7.23 45.63 -10.10
C TYR A 9 -6.86 46.68 -9.05
N TYR A 10 -5.65 46.59 -8.52
CA TYR A 10 -5.17 47.50 -7.49
C TYR A 10 -3.65 47.64 -7.52
N ILE A 11 -3.10 48.69 -6.88
CA ILE A 11 -1.68 48.92 -6.73
C ILE A 11 -1.29 48.87 -5.23
N ASN A 12 -0.03 48.55 -4.95
CA ASN A 12 0.52 48.60 -3.60
C ASN A 12 1.31 49.92 -3.39
N ARG A 13 0.63 50.93 -2.89
CA ARG A 13 1.23 52.29 -2.65
C ARG A 13 2.41 52.25 -1.69
N GLY A 14 2.56 51.25 -0.83
CA GLY A 14 3.67 51.09 0.11
C GLY A 14 4.95 50.50 -0.51
N ARG A 15 4.92 50.09 -1.78
CA ARG A 15 6.05 49.47 -2.49
C ARG A 15 6.29 50.18 -3.84
N VAL A 16 6.82 51.37 -3.79
CA VAL A 16 7.24 52.16 -4.95
C VAL A 16 8.70 51.82 -5.27
N LYS A 17 8.98 51.56 -6.55
CA LYS A 17 10.32 51.33 -7.05
C LYS A 17 11.12 52.60 -7.11
N ALA A 18 12.45 52.50 -7.30
CA ALA A 18 13.34 53.66 -7.44
C ALA A 18 13.02 54.53 -8.65
N ASP A 19 12.33 54.01 -9.66
CA ASP A 19 11.83 54.74 -10.84
C ASP A 19 10.49 55.46 -10.61
N GLY A 20 9.95 55.47 -9.41
CA GLY A 20 8.69 56.10 -9.04
C GLY A 20 7.46 55.30 -9.41
N THR A 21 7.60 54.07 -9.94
CA THR A 21 6.47 53.23 -10.32
C THR A 21 6.12 52.15 -9.27
N THR A 22 4.90 51.66 -9.28
CA THR A 22 4.45 50.52 -8.47
C THR A 22 3.81 49.45 -9.32
N SER A 23 3.88 48.21 -8.87
CA SER A 23 3.27 47.06 -9.56
C SER A 23 1.75 47.08 -9.46
N ILE A 24 1.10 46.75 -10.56
CA ILE A 24 -0.35 46.55 -10.62
C ILE A 24 -0.64 45.07 -10.39
N PHE A 25 -1.58 44.78 -9.49
CA PHE A 25 -2.03 43.44 -9.15
C PHE A 25 -3.49 43.24 -9.58
N CYS A 26 -3.84 42.04 -9.97
CA CYS A 26 -5.21 41.57 -10.13
C CYS A 26 -5.60 40.67 -8.96
N ARG A 27 -6.69 41.03 -8.27
CA ARG A 27 -7.35 40.19 -7.26
C ARG A 27 -8.46 39.42 -7.97
N ILE A 28 -8.37 38.11 -7.93
CA ILE A 28 -9.41 37.19 -8.42
C ILE A 28 -10.19 36.70 -7.20
N THR A 29 -11.51 36.78 -7.28
CA THR A 29 -12.42 36.25 -6.25
C THR A 29 -13.34 35.23 -6.91
N ILE A 30 -13.34 34.01 -6.42
CA ILE A 30 -14.24 32.93 -6.86
C ILE A 30 -14.90 32.33 -5.61
N ASP A 31 -16.20 32.35 -5.52
CA ASP A 31 -17.00 31.83 -4.40
C ASP A 31 -16.50 32.29 -3.02
N GLY A 32 -16.17 33.58 -2.93
CA GLY A 32 -15.68 34.24 -1.71
C GLY A 32 -14.19 34.02 -1.40
N LYS A 33 -13.50 33.12 -2.10
CA LYS A 33 -12.06 32.90 -1.97
C LYS A 33 -11.27 33.81 -2.89
N VAL A 34 -10.12 34.30 -2.39
CA VAL A 34 -9.34 35.35 -3.04
C VAL A 34 -7.92 34.88 -3.34
N SER A 35 -7.45 35.16 -4.55
CA SER A 35 -6.04 35.05 -4.92
C SER A 35 -5.56 36.31 -5.65
N ALA A 36 -4.27 36.64 -5.55
CA ALA A 36 -3.69 37.82 -6.19
C ALA A 36 -2.62 37.41 -7.21
N ILE A 37 -2.63 38.08 -8.37
CA ILE A 37 -1.67 37.89 -9.47
C ILE A 37 -1.00 39.22 -9.76
N ALA A 38 0.33 39.22 -9.90
CA ALA A 38 1.04 40.38 -10.46
C ALA A 38 0.81 40.41 -11.98
N THR A 39 0.33 41.55 -12.49
CA THR A 39 0.05 41.71 -13.92
C THR A 39 1.31 41.87 -14.78
N GLY A 40 2.45 42.15 -14.17
CA GLY A 40 3.68 42.54 -14.84
C GLY A 40 3.68 44.02 -15.32
N LEU A 41 2.59 44.75 -15.08
CA LEU A 41 2.44 46.14 -15.45
C LEU A 41 2.73 47.05 -14.26
N TYR A 42 3.14 48.27 -14.56
CA TYR A 42 3.53 49.29 -13.58
C TYR A 42 2.89 50.62 -13.92
N CYS A 43 2.60 51.44 -12.92
CA CYS A 43 2.19 52.82 -13.09
C CYS A 43 2.68 53.68 -11.90
N ALA A 44 2.73 54.99 -12.07
CA ALA A 44 2.97 55.90 -10.91
C ALA A 44 1.72 55.89 -9.99
N PRO A 45 1.88 55.95 -8.65
CA PRO A 45 0.76 55.91 -7.70
C PRO A 45 -0.30 57.01 -7.95
N GLU A 46 0.13 58.18 -8.43
CA GLU A 46 -0.71 59.36 -8.72
C GLU A 46 -1.57 59.18 -10.01
N GLU A 47 -1.12 58.24 -10.89
CA GLU A 47 -1.80 57.92 -12.14
C GLU A 47 -2.85 56.82 -11.97
N TRP A 48 -3.01 56.26 -10.77
CA TRP A 48 -3.95 55.17 -10.51
C TRP A 48 -5.28 55.64 -9.99
N ASP A 49 -6.37 55.33 -10.73
CA ASP A 49 -7.73 55.51 -10.25
C ASP A 49 -8.17 54.28 -9.44
N THR A 50 -8.21 54.40 -8.12
CA THR A 50 -8.58 53.31 -7.23
C THR A 50 -10.06 52.88 -7.36
N LYS A 51 -10.93 53.81 -7.75
CA LYS A 51 -12.39 53.49 -7.91
C LYS A 51 -12.66 52.69 -9.17
N LYS A 52 -12.00 53.03 -10.27
CA LYS A 52 -12.16 52.36 -11.57
C LYS A 52 -11.22 51.12 -11.68
N GLY A 53 -10.14 51.05 -10.90
CA GLY A 53 -9.12 50.02 -11.03
C GLY A 53 -8.33 50.16 -12.35
N GLU A 54 -8.03 51.40 -12.77
CA GLU A 54 -7.42 51.77 -14.04
C GLU A 54 -6.31 52.81 -13.87
N ALA A 55 -5.35 52.80 -14.76
CA ALA A 55 -4.31 53.83 -14.84
C ALA A 55 -4.82 55.01 -15.73
N LYS A 56 -4.28 56.21 -15.52
CA LYS A 56 -4.54 57.34 -16.43
C LYS A 56 -3.91 57.13 -17.82
N ASN A 57 -2.88 56.31 -17.89
CA ASN A 57 -2.16 55.99 -19.11
C ASN A 57 -2.96 55.00 -19.99
N ALA A 58 -3.38 55.44 -21.17
CA ALA A 58 -4.19 54.66 -22.12
C ALA A 58 -3.49 53.35 -22.56
N ARG A 59 -2.16 53.36 -22.72
CA ARG A 59 -1.38 52.17 -23.10
C ARG A 59 -1.43 51.10 -21.98
N VAL A 60 -1.24 51.52 -20.73
CA VAL A 60 -1.31 50.61 -19.56
C VAL A 60 -2.76 50.04 -19.47
N ASN A 61 -3.77 50.85 -19.68
CA ASN A 61 -5.18 50.37 -19.67
C ASN A 61 -5.47 49.38 -20.80
N GLY A 62 -4.94 49.60 -21.98
CA GLY A 62 -5.05 48.59 -23.07
C GLY A 62 -4.41 47.23 -22.71
N GLN A 63 -3.27 47.26 -22.05
CA GLN A 63 -2.63 46.06 -21.57
C GLN A 63 -3.37 45.39 -20.40
N LEU A 64 -3.98 46.18 -19.51
CA LEU A 64 -4.86 45.67 -18.44
C LEU A 64 -6.11 45.00 -19.00
N GLN A 65 -6.71 45.57 -20.04
CA GLN A 65 -7.85 44.99 -20.74
C GLN A 65 -7.49 43.65 -21.40
N ALA A 66 -6.35 43.55 -22.08
CA ALA A 66 -5.85 42.29 -22.65
C ALA A 66 -5.60 41.25 -21.56
N PHE A 67 -5.06 41.66 -20.42
CA PHE A 67 -4.85 40.78 -19.27
C PHE A 67 -6.17 40.31 -18.66
N ARG A 68 -7.19 41.17 -18.60
CA ARG A 68 -8.56 40.84 -18.14
C ARG A 68 -9.18 39.76 -19.00
N LEU A 69 -9.16 39.94 -20.34
CA LEU A 69 -9.65 38.96 -21.29
C LEU A 69 -8.96 37.62 -21.19
N ARG A 70 -7.63 37.61 -21.03
CA ARG A 70 -6.86 36.40 -20.82
C ARG A 70 -7.30 35.62 -19.55
N ILE A 71 -7.60 36.33 -18.47
CA ILE A 71 -8.13 35.69 -17.24
C ILE A 71 -9.55 35.14 -17.46
N ASP A 72 -10.41 35.86 -18.17
CA ASP A 72 -11.77 35.41 -18.46
C ASP A 72 -11.77 34.14 -19.32
N GLU A 73 -10.99 34.11 -20.39
CA GLU A 73 -10.78 32.94 -21.25
C GLU A 73 -10.24 31.74 -20.46
N ALA A 74 -9.22 31.95 -19.60
CA ALA A 74 -8.66 30.91 -18.77
C ALA A 74 -9.69 30.37 -17.76
N TYR A 75 -10.56 31.23 -17.20
CA TYR A 75 -11.63 30.81 -16.29
C TYR A 75 -12.68 29.95 -17.03
N GLU A 76 -13.11 30.39 -18.21
CA GLU A 76 -14.07 29.63 -19.01
C GLU A 76 -13.51 28.26 -19.44
N GLN A 77 -12.26 28.24 -19.90
CA GLN A 77 -11.61 27.00 -20.30
C GLN A 77 -11.43 26.05 -19.12
N ALA A 78 -10.93 26.55 -17.99
CA ALA A 78 -10.75 25.74 -16.79
C ALA A 78 -12.10 25.20 -16.26
N THR A 79 -13.17 25.99 -16.37
CA THR A 79 -14.53 25.57 -15.98
C THR A 79 -15.05 24.45 -16.89
N LYS A 80 -14.83 24.54 -18.21
CA LYS A 80 -15.22 23.50 -19.17
C LYS A 80 -14.44 22.20 -19.00
N GLU A 81 -13.12 22.29 -18.76
CA GLU A 81 -12.25 21.13 -18.70
C GLU A 81 -12.26 20.42 -17.33
N LYS A 82 -12.28 21.19 -16.26
CA LYS A 82 -12.06 20.67 -14.89
C LYS A 82 -13.34 20.68 -14.03
N GLY A 83 -14.36 21.41 -14.41
CA GLY A 83 -15.66 21.50 -13.70
C GLY A 83 -15.60 22.22 -12.34
N ILE A 84 -14.40 22.39 -11.77
CA ILE A 84 -14.14 23.11 -10.51
C ILE A 84 -13.00 24.09 -10.74
N VAL A 85 -13.27 25.38 -10.49
CA VAL A 85 -12.27 26.43 -10.60
C VAL A 85 -12.26 27.24 -9.31
N THR A 86 -11.13 27.28 -8.62
CA THR A 86 -10.90 28.18 -7.49
C THR A 86 -9.99 29.32 -7.91
N ALA A 87 -9.95 30.40 -7.13
CA ALA A 87 -9.09 31.55 -7.40
C ALA A 87 -7.61 31.17 -7.51
N GLU A 88 -7.16 30.18 -6.73
CA GLU A 88 -5.77 29.70 -6.76
C GLU A 88 -5.49 28.81 -7.97
N ILE A 89 -6.43 27.94 -8.37
CA ILE A 89 -6.33 27.15 -9.62
C ILE A 89 -6.19 28.09 -10.82
N LEU A 90 -7.03 29.12 -10.89
CA LEU A 90 -7.02 30.09 -11.99
C LEU A 90 -5.69 30.88 -12.03
N LYS A 91 -5.20 31.33 -10.87
CA LYS A 91 -3.89 31.97 -10.76
C LYS A 91 -2.76 31.11 -11.35
N ASN A 92 -2.72 29.82 -10.99
CA ASN A 92 -1.66 28.91 -11.45
C ASN A 92 -1.75 28.64 -12.96
N VAL A 93 -2.94 28.59 -13.54
CA VAL A 93 -3.13 28.49 -14.99
C VAL A 93 -2.57 29.71 -15.71
N ILE A 94 -2.76 30.93 -15.15
CA ILE A 94 -2.32 32.19 -15.78
C ILE A 94 -0.83 32.41 -15.67
N VAL A 95 -0.21 31.98 -14.57
CA VAL A 95 1.22 32.20 -14.27
C VAL A 95 2.10 31.14 -14.96
N ASP A 96 1.55 30.21 -15.74
CA ASP A 96 2.28 29.09 -16.36
C ASP A 96 3.16 28.30 -15.35
N ALA A 97 2.81 28.37 -14.07
CA ALA A 97 3.41 27.48 -13.09
C ALA A 97 3.04 26.05 -13.49
N ASN A 98 3.99 25.15 -13.61
CA ASN A 98 3.79 23.70 -13.80
C ASN A 98 2.50 23.29 -13.09
N THR A 99 1.51 22.82 -13.85
CA THR A 99 0.16 22.61 -13.36
C THR A 99 0.13 21.51 -12.30
N ILE A 100 0.49 21.88 -11.07
CA ILE A 100 0.34 20.99 -9.92
C ILE A 100 -1.15 20.77 -9.74
N PRO A 101 -1.65 19.54 -9.79
CA PRO A 101 -3.04 19.26 -9.55
C PRO A 101 -3.45 19.76 -8.17
N MET A 102 -4.45 20.63 -8.12
CA MET A 102 -4.96 21.25 -6.88
C MET A 102 -6.26 20.59 -6.40
N THR A 103 -6.68 19.55 -7.10
CA THR A 103 -7.91 18.81 -6.79
C THR A 103 -7.57 17.37 -6.43
N LEU A 104 -8.44 16.76 -5.65
CA LEU A 104 -8.24 15.45 -5.04
C LEU A 104 -8.13 14.33 -6.09
N LEU A 105 -9.08 14.28 -7.04
CA LEU A 105 -9.09 13.21 -8.06
C LEU A 105 -7.99 13.40 -9.10
N ALA A 106 -7.64 14.64 -9.46
CA ALA A 106 -6.53 14.91 -10.37
C ALA A 106 -5.19 14.49 -9.77
N THR A 107 -4.92 14.82 -8.49
CA THR A 107 -3.74 14.35 -7.75
C THR A 107 -3.74 12.82 -7.64
N GLY A 108 -4.90 12.21 -7.42
CA GLY A 108 -5.04 10.76 -7.44
C GLY A 108 -4.68 10.13 -8.78
N GLY A 109 -4.97 10.80 -9.88
CA GLY A 109 -4.57 10.41 -11.24
C GLY A 109 -3.04 10.36 -11.40
N GLU A 110 -2.35 11.43 -11.01
CA GLU A 110 -0.88 11.49 -11.02
C GLU A 110 -0.22 10.43 -10.14
N GLU A 111 -0.71 10.30 -8.90
CA GLU A 111 -0.15 9.33 -7.96
C GLU A 111 -0.34 7.89 -8.46
N ARG A 112 -1.47 7.60 -9.12
CA ARG A 112 -1.70 6.30 -9.75
C ARG A 112 -0.73 6.05 -10.91
N GLU A 113 -0.44 7.06 -11.72
CA GLU A 113 0.55 6.92 -12.79
C GLU A 113 1.96 6.68 -12.22
N ARG A 114 2.33 7.37 -11.15
CA ARG A 114 3.57 7.12 -10.42
C ARG A 114 3.64 5.66 -9.90
N LEU A 115 2.53 5.15 -9.34
CA LEU A 115 2.44 3.76 -8.89
C LEU A 115 2.49 2.77 -10.06
N ARG A 116 1.93 3.10 -11.22
CA ARG A 116 2.02 2.29 -12.45
C ARG A 116 3.47 2.15 -12.89
N LEU A 117 4.19 3.24 -13.02
CA LEU A 117 5.61 3.24 -13.40
C LEU A 117 6.47 2.46 -12.38
N ARG A 118 6.21 2.67 -11.09
CA ARG A 118 6.85 1.90 -10.03
C ARG A 118 6.57 0.40 -10.17
N SER A 119 5.32 0.01 -10.48
CA SER A 119 4.92 -1.38 -10.58
C SER A 119 5.68 -2.15 -11.67
N ILE A 120 6.02 -1.48 -12.77
CA ILE A 120 6.85 -2.03 -13.84
C ILE A 120 8.27 -2.27 -13.32
N ARG A 121 8.87 -1.27 -12.65
CA ARG A 121 10.24 -1.34 -12.16
C ARG A 121 10.45 -2.45 -11.12
N ILE A 122 9.48 -2.67 -10.22
CA ILE A 122 9.60 -3.67 -9.15
C ILE A 122 8.86 -4.98 -9.46
N ASN A 123 8.34 -5.15 -10.68
CA ASN A 123 7.53 -6.29 -11.12
C ASN A 123 6.41 -6.67 -10.12
N SER A 124 5.71 -5.68 -9.57
CA SER A 124 4.64 -5.89 -8.60
C SER A 124 3.49 -4.89 -8.78
N THR A 125 2.31 -5.37 -9.18
CA THR A 125 1.15 -4.55 -9.52
C THR A 125 0.17 -4.31 -8.37
N SER A 126 0.39 -4.91 -7.20
CA SER A 126 -0.60 -4.93 -6.10
C SER A 126 -1.01 -3.52 -5.64
N SER A 127 -0.04 -2.63 -5.37
CA SER A 127 -0.32 -1.25 -4.93
C SER A 127 -1.01 -0.44 -6.02
N TYR A 128 -0.63 -0.63 -7.28
CA TYR A 128 -1.28 0.02 -8.41
C TYR A 128 -2.74 -0.44 -8.58
N ARG A 129 -3.00 -1.75 -8.52
CA ARG A 129 -4.37 -2.29 -8.57
C ARG A 129 -5.23 -1.79 -7.42
N GLN A 130 -4.68 -1.79 -6.19
CA GLN A 130 -5.38 -1.25 -5.03
C GLN A 130 -5.72 0.23 -5.19
N SER A 131 -4.79 1.05 -5.69
CA SER A 131 -5.04 2.48 -5.93
C SER A 131 -6.15 2.71 -6.96
N LYS A 132 -6.29 1.82 -7.97
CA LYS A 132 -7.36 1.90 -8.96
C LYS A 132 -8.73 1.78 -8.31
N THR A 133 -8.93 0.77 -7.47
CA THR A 133 -10.19 0.55 -6.75
C THR A 133 -10.49 1.69 -5.79
N SER A 134 -9.50 2.15 -5.03
CA SER A 134 -9.68 3.25 -4.08
C SER A 134 -10.01 4.57 -4.78
N GLN A 135 -9.39 4.84 -5.93
CA GLN A 135 -9.70 6.02 -6.75
C GLN A 135 -11.12 5.97 -7.33
N LEU A 136 -11.58 4.79 -7.76
CA LEU A 136 -12.96 4.62 -8.26
C LEU A 136 -13.98 4.85 -7.15
N ASN A 137 -13.78 4.31 -5.95
CA ASN A 137 -14.66 4.54 -4.81
C ASN A 137 -14.71 6.03 -4.42
N LEU A 138 -13.57 6.70 -4.43
CA LEU A 138 -13.50 8.12 -4.12
C LEU A 138 -14.24 8.96 -5.16
N ARG A 139 -14.07 8.66 -6.46
CA ARG A 139 -14.80 9.30 -7.55
C ARG A 139 -16.31 9.10 -7.44
N GLU A 140 -16.74 7.87 -7.14
CA GLU A 140 -18.15 7.54 -6.94
C GLU A 140 -18.76 8.38 -5.79
N PHE A 141 -18.06 8.44 -4.65
CA PHE A 141 -18.51 9.21 -3.51
C PHE A 141 -18.63 10.72 -3.81
N ILE A 142 -17.66 11.29 -4.52
CA ILE A 142 -17.69 12.69 -4.95
C ILE A 142 -18.84 12.93 -5.93
N GLY A 143 -19.04 12.00 -6.88
CA GLY A 143 -20.12 12.04 -7.85
C GLY A 143 -21.52 12.00 -7.22
N LEU A 144 -21.71 11.20 -6.16
CA LEU A 144 -22.98 11.16 -5.39
C LEU A 144 -23.32 12.49 -4.70
N ARG A 145 -22.33 13.37 -4.51
CA ARG A 145 -22.51 14.73 -4.00
C ARG A 145 -22.76 15.77 -5.11
N GLY A 146 -22.93 15.33 -6.35
CA GLY A 146 -23.13 16.20 -7.51
C GLY A 146 -21.88 16.95 -7.95
N MET A 147 -20.67 16.50 -7.53
CA MET A 147 -19.39 17.13 -7.87
C MET A 147 -18.58 16.22 -8.82
N ASN A 148 -17.80 16.83 -9.70
CA ASN A 148 -16.87 16.11 -10.57
C ASN A 148 -15.52 15.84 -9.88
N ASP A 149 -15.08 16.75 -9.01
CA ASP A 149 -13.87 16.67 -8.20
C ASP A 149 -14.02 17.63 -7.00
N ILE A 150 -13.03 17.69 -6.10
CA ILE A 150 -13.00 18.61 -4.97
C ILE A 150 -11.61 19.24 -4.83
N ALA A 151 -11.56 20.56 -4.62
CA ALA A 151 -10.30 21.24 -4.32
C ALA A 151 -9.81 20.88 -2.92
N PHE A 152 -8.47 20.79 -2.71
CA PHE A 152 -7.93 20.46 -1.40
C PHE A 152 -8.33 21.47 -0.31
N GLU A 153 -8.46 22.74 -0.65
CA GLU A 153 -8.90 23.80 0.27
C GLU A 153 -10.35 23.65 0.77
N ASP A 154 -11.16 22.82 0.07
CA ASP A 154 -12.55 22.53 0.43
C ASP A 154 -12.69 21.20 1.20
N LEU A 155 -11.58 20.48 1.41
CA LEU A 155 -11.61 19.26 2.19
C LEU A 155 -11.76 19.57 3.68
N THR A 156 -12.70 18.87 4.30
CA THR A 156 -12.99 18.96 5.74
C THR A 156 -12.91 17.59 6.40
N GLU A 157 -12.79 17.59 7.70
CA GLU A 157 -12.90 16.35 8.50
C GLU A 157 -14.22 15.63 8.24
N GLU A 158 -15.33 16.38 8.10
CA GLU A 158 -16.64 15.84 7.81
C GLU A 158 -16.71 15.12 6.46
N PHE A 159 -15.98 15.60 5.45
CA PHE A 159 -15.82 14.88 4.18
C PHE A 159 -15.21 13.49 4.41
N GLY A 160 -14.16 13.42 5.21
CA GLY A 160 -13.49 12.14 5.50
C GLY A 160 -14.36 11.17 6.30
N LYS A 161 -15.10 11.66 7.30
CA LYS A 161 -16.08 10.88 8.08
C LYS A 161 -17.20 10.36 7.20
N SER A 162 -17.78 11.20 6.36
CA SER A 162 -18.83 10.82 5.42
C SER A 162 -18.35 9.81 4.37
N TYR A 163 -17.12 9.95 3.86
CA TYR A 163 -16.52 8.95 2.97
C TYR A 163 -16.35 7.61 3.64
N LYS A 164 -15.92 7.58 4.89
CA LYS A 164 -15.82 6.37 5.70
C LYS A 164 -17.17 5.68 5.84
N LEU A 165 -18.24 6.43 6.18
CA LEU A 165 -19.60 5.89 6.30
C LEU A 165 -20.13 5.36 4.95
N PHE A 166 -19.84 6.04 3.85
CA PHE A 166 -20.15 5.54 2.51
C PHE A 166 -19.51 4.18 2.22
N LEU A 167 -18.23 4.01 2.57
CA LEU A 167 -17.54 2.73 2.37
C LEU A 167 -18.14 1.61 3.24
N ILE A 168 -18.48 1.90 4.48
CA ILE A 168 -19.17 0.96 5.38
C ILE A 168 -20.54 0.59 4.79
N GLY A 169 -21.31 1.57 4.31
CA GLY A 169 -22.60 1.37 3.66
C GLY A 169 -22.54 0.51 2.39
N LYS A 170 -21.39 0.48 1.70
CA LYS A 170 -21.10 -0.46 0.59
C LYS A 170 -20.82 -1.90 1.07
N GLY A 171 -20.84 -2.18 2.36
CA GLY A 171 -20.54 -3.49 2.92
C GLY A 171 -19.05 -3.85 2.95
N TYR A 172 -18.15 -2.88 2.83
CA TYR A 172 -16.72 -3.14 2.89
C TYR A 172 -16.28 -3.56 4.31
N SER A 173 -15.40 -4.56 4.36
CA SER A 173 -14.74 -4.94 5.61
C SER A 173 -13.88 -3.81 6.16
N ALA A 174 -13.62 -3.79 7.47
CA ALA A 174 -12.72 -2.82 8.11
C ALA A 174 -11.36 -2.69 7.39
N SER A 175 -10.81 -3.80 6.88
CA SER A 175 -9.56 -3.78 6.11
C SER A 175 -9.69 -3.02 4.79
N ASN A 176 -10.77 -3.26 4.02
CA ASN A 176 -11.01 -2.57 2.75
C ASN A 176 -11.34 -1.09 2.96
N THR A 177 -12.17 -0.77 3.96
CA THR A 177 -12.44 0.61 4.37
C THR A 177 -11.14 1.36 4.67
N ASN A 178 -10.27 0.77 5.49
CA ASN A 178 -9.00 1.37 5.85
C ASN A 178 -8.05 1.54 4.66
N HIS A 179 -8.03 0.62 3.69
CA HIS A 179 -7.25 0.80 2.47
C HIS A 179 -7.71 2.01 1.65
N ASN A 180 -9.02 2.24 1.57
CA ASN A 180 -9.58 3.41 0.88
C ASN A 180 -9.28 4.71 1.65
N LEU A 181 -9.39 4.70 2.98
CA LEU A 181 -8.99 5.85 3.81
C LEU A 181 -7.49 6.16 3.69
N CYS A 182 -6.62 5.14 3.69
CA CYS A 182 -5.20 5.32 3.45
C CYS A 182 -4.91 5.98 2.10
N TRP A 183 -5.69 5.64 1.06
CA TRP A 183 -5.57 6.30 -0.23
C TRP A 183 -5.94 7.76 -0.16
N LEU A 184 -7.08 8.09 0.43
CA LEU A 184 -7.53 9.47 0.63
C LEU A 184 -6.48 10.28 1.42
N GLN A 185 -6.03 9.78 2.57
CA GLN A 185 -5.00 10.44 3.39
C GLN A 185 -3.69 10.62 2.64
N ARG A 186 -3.28 9.64 1.83
CA ARG A 186 -2.08 9.77 0.99
C ARG A 186 -2.16 10.95 0.04
N LEU A 187 -3.32 11.17 -0.61
CA LEU A 187 -3.51 12.31 -1.51
C LEU A 187 -3.45 13.63 -0.75
N VAL A 188 -4.02 13.68 0.46
CA VAL A 188 -3.96 14.86 1.33
C VAL A 188 -2.51 15.15 1.77
N TYR A 189 -1.74 14.13 2.17
CA TYR A 189 -0.31 14.34 2.49
C TYR A 189 0.50 14.83 1.28
N ILE A 190 0.21 14.36 0.07
CA ILE A 190 0.82 14.91 -1.16
C ILE A 190 0.50 16.40 -1.30
N ALA A 191 -0.73 16.81 -0.98
CA ALA A 191 -1.11 18.22 -1.01
C ALA A 191 -0.39 19.06 0.07
N VAL A 192 -0.21 18.51 1.27
CA VAL A 192 0.57 19.13 2.33
C VAL A 192 2.04 19.28 1.92
N ASP A 193 2.67 18.22 1.41
CA ASP A 193 4.06 18.23 0.94
C ASP A 193 4.29 19.24 -0.20
N ARG A 194 3.26 19.49 -1.01
CA ARG A 194 3.28 20.50 -2.09
C ARG A 194 2.94 21.91 -1.63
N GLY A 195 2.65 22.11 -0.34
CA GLY A 195 2.26 23.42 0.22
C GLY A 195 0.85 23.87 -0.17
N LEU A 196 0.00 23.00 -0.74
CA LEU A 196 -1.40 23.29 -1.06
C LEU A 196 -2.29 23.33 0.20
N LEU A 197 -1.88 22.62 1.24
CA LEU A 197 -2.50 22.60 2.56
C LEU A 197 -1.44 22.90 3.62
N LYS A 198 -1.80 23.62 4.67
CA LYS A 198 -0.92 23.86 5.83
C LYS A 198 -0.85 22.68 6.79
N PHE A 199 -1.93 21.92 6.89
CA PHE A 199 -2.08 20.73 7.74
C PHE A 199 -3.07 19.76 7.10
N ASN A 200 -3.08 18.54 7.61
CA ASN A 200 -4.02 17.51 7.13
C ASN A 200 -5.41 17.71 7.78
N PRO A 201 -6.45 18.11 7.05
CA PRO A 201 -7.80 18.28 7.61
C PRO A 201 -8.48 16.96 7.98
N LEU A 202 -7.89 15.81 7.61
CA LEU A 202 -8.42 14.47 7.86
C LEU A 202 -7.67 13.73 8.98
N GLU A 203 -6.85 14.42 9.77
CA GLU A 203 -5.98 13.77 10.77
C GLU A 203 -6.79 13.00 11.81
N ASP A 204 -7.94 13.55 12.23
CA ASP A 204 -8.83 12.95 13.22
C ASP A 204 -9.81 11.91 12.64
N VAL A 205 -9.75 11.64 11.33
CA VAL A 205 -10.54 10.57 10.71
C VAL A 205 -9.92 9.21 11.04
N GLY A 206 -10.37 8.64 12.15
CA GLY A 206 -9.88 7.35 12.64
C GLY A 206 -10.20 6.18 11.70
N TYR A 207 -9.27 5.22 11.65
CA TYR A 207 -9.47 3.96 10.95
C TYR A 207 -10.48 3.04 11.66
N GLU A 208 -11.13 2.15 10.89
CA GLU A 208 -11.95 1.10 11.45
C GLU A 208 -11.14 0.07 12.24
N LYS A 209 -11.66 -0.34 13.40
CA LYS A 209 -11.04 -1.42 14.17
C LYS A 209 -11.13 -2.72 13.40
N LYS A 210 -9.98 -3.31 13.11
CA LYS A 210 -9.93 -4.65 12.52
C LYS A 210 -10.21 -5.66 13.61
N GLY A 211 -11.11 -6.60 13.35
CA GLY A 211 -11.26 -7.79 14.19
C GLY A 211 -9.94 -8.58 14.25
N SER A 212 -9.81 -9.44 15.25
CA SER A 212 -8.65 -10.34 15.32
C SER A 212 -8.55 -11.15 14.04
N PRO A 213 -7.40 -11.17 13.37
CA PRO A 213 -7.26 -11.91 12.13
C PRO A 213 -7.49 -13.40 12.40
N LYS A 214 -8.49 -14.00 11.76
CA LYS A 214 -8.63 -15.46 11.73
C LYS A 214 -7.43 -16.03 10.96
N ARG A 215 -6.48 -16.58 11.68
CA ARG A 215 -5.27 -17.20 11.11
C ARG A 215 -5.64 -18.61 10.70
N ARG A 216 -5.80 -18.79 9.41
CA ARG A 216 -6.12 -20.10 8.85
C ARG A 216 -4.83 -20.89 8.70
N HIS A 217 -4.73 -22.00 9.38
CA HIS A 217 -3.77 -23.06 9.23
C HIS A 217 -4.52 -24.38 9.34
N ILE A 218 -4.01 -25.42 8.76
CA ILE A 218 -4.63 -26.75 8.91
C ILE A 218 -4.05 -27.48 10.14
N SER A 219 -4.83 -28.44 10.63
CA SER A 219 -4.40 -29.30 11.71
C SER A 219 -3.26 -30.24 11.24
N ARG A 220 -2.56 -30.84 12.19
CA ARG A 220 -1.55 -31.87 11.89
C ARG A 220 -2.18 -33.08 11.20
N ASN A 221 -3.39 -33.47 11.60
CA ASN A 221 -4.09 -34.61 10.99
C ASN A 221 -4.48 -34.32 9.55
N ASP A 222 -4.98 -33.10 9.25
CA ASP A 222 -5.28 -32.70 7.87
C ASP A 222 -4.03 -32.69 7.01
N LEU A 223 -2.89 -32.21 7.54
CA LEU A 223 -1.64 -32.22 6.82
C LEU A 223 -1.18 -33.68 6.51
N LEU A 224 -1.29 -34.58 7.47
CA LEU A 224 -1.02 -36.00 7.25
C LEU A 224 -1.96 -36.61 6.22
N LEU A 225 -3.25 -36.33 6.30
CA LEU A 225 -4.23 -36.76 5.29
C LEU A 225 -3.83 -36.31 3.88
N ILE A 226 -3.46 -35.05 3.72
CA ILE A 226 -2.96 -34.55 2.42
C ILE A 226 -1.70 -35.28 1.96
N MET A 227 -0.80 -35.59 2.89
CA MET A 227 0.46 -36.27 2.57
C MET A 227 0.24 -37.72 2.13
N GLU A 228 -0.71 -38.41 2.74
CA GLU A 228 -0.94 -39.85 2.57
C GLU A 228 -1.96 -40.17 1.47
N THR A 229 -2.69 -39.18 0.96
CA THR A 229 -3.74 -39.40 -0.06
C THR A 229 -3.28 -38.88 -1.42
N PRO A 230 -2.71 -39.71 -2.31
CA PRO A 230 -2.35 -39.30 -3.66
C PRO A 230 -3.60 -39.03 -4.51
N MET A 231 -3.48 -38.09 -5.48
CA MET A 231 -4.55 -37.70 -6.38
C MET A 231 -4.33 -38.34 -7.77
N GLU A 232 -5.41 -38.84 -8.36
CA GLU A 232 -5.37 -39.38 -9.73
C GLU A 232 -5.21 -38.26 -10.78
N ASP A 233 -5.88 -37.15 -10.57
CA ASP A 233 -5.74 -35.98 -11.44
C ASP A 233 -4.37 -35.34 -11.27
N LYS A 234 -3.66 -35.09 -12.36
CA LYS A 234 -2.28 -34.56 -12.38
C LYS A 234 -2.19 -33.16 -11.83
N ALA A 235 -3.20 -32.32 -12.02
CA ALA A 235 -3.19 -30.94 -11.52
C ALA A 235 -3.44 -30.92 -10.01
N LEU A 236 -4.36 -31.74 -9.51
CA LEU A 236 -4.60 -31.91 -8.08
C LEU A 236 -3.40 -32.57 -7.39
N GLU A 237 -2.74 -33.53 -8.02
CA GLU A 237 -1.53 -34.14 -7.45
C GLU A 237 -0.37 -33.14 -7.37
N LEU A 238 -0.21 -32.28 -8.37
CA LEU A 238 0.76 -31.18 -8.30
C LEU A 238 0.39 -30.21 -7.17
N ALA A 239 -0.88 -29.83 -7.05
CA ALA A 239 -1.35 -28.96 -5.97
C ALA A 239 -1.11 -29.60 -4.60
N ARG A 240 -1.40 -30.88 -4.42
CA ARG A 240 -1.13 -31.66 -3.20
C ARG A 240 0.34 -31.58 -2.82
N ARG A 241 1.23 -31.90 -3.74
CA ARG A 241 2.69 -31.87 -3.51
C ARG A 241 3.16 -30.45 -3.16
N MET A 242 2.64 -29.45 -3.85
CA MET A 242 3.01 -28.05 -3.59
C MET A 242 2.49 -27.53 -2.27
N PHE A 243 1.29 -27.96 -1.86
CA PHE A 243 0.75 -27.63 -0.54
C PHE A 243 1.62 -28.22 0.58
N VAL A 244 1.95 -29.51 0.46
CA VAL A 244 2.85 -30.19 1.41
C VAL A 244 4.23 -29.53 1.43
N PHE A 245 4.82 -29.27 0.27
CA PHE A 245 6.13 -28.63 0.17
C PHE A 245 6.15 -27.25 0.82
N SER A 246 5.13 -26.41 0.54
CA SER A 246 5.00 -25.10 1.17
C SER A 246 4.76 -25.20 2.68
N SER A 247 4.03 -26.23 3.14
CA SER A 247 3.81 -26.49 4.58
C SER A 247 5.06 -26.99 5.32
N LEU A 248 6.06 -27.49 4.60
CA LEU A 248 7.33 -27.97 5.16
C LEU A 248 8.49 -26.98 4.98
N THR A 249 8.35 -25.99 4.08
CA THR A 249 9.42 -25.02 3.79
C THR A 249 9.04 -23.58 4.14
N GLY A 250 7.74 -23.29 4.24
CA GLY A 250 7.24 -21.94 4.46
C GLY A 250 7.38 -21.01 3.26
N LEU A 251 7.75 -21.50 2.07
CA LEU A 251 7.84 -20.69 0.85
C LEU A 251 6.49 -20.10 0.46
N ALA A 252 6.47 -18.84 0.05
CA ALA A 252 5.29 -18.25 -0.53
C ALA A 252 5.14 -18.69 -1.98
N TYR A 253 3.92 -18.66 -2.53
CA TYR A 253 3.66 -19.12 -3.89
C TYR A 253 4.59 -18.49 -4.96
N VAL A 254 4.86 -17.19 -4.86
CA VAL A 254 5.73 -16.50 -5.81
C VAL A 254 7.18 -16.99 -5.71
N ASP A 255 7.66 -17.26 -4.50
CA ASP A 255 9.00 -17.76 -4.25
C ASP A 255 9.10 -19.22 -4.71
N LEU A 256 8.06 -20.03 -4.45
CA LEU A 256 7.96 -21.40 -4.91
C LEU A 256 7.97 -21.49 -6.45
N ARG A 257 7.24 -20.61 -7.14
CA ARG A 257 7.20 -20.53 -8.60
C ARG A 257 8.53 -20.13 -9.22
N ASN A 258 9.29 -19.34 -8.50
CA ASN A 258 10.60 -18.83 -8.92
C ASN A 258 11.76 -19.60 -8.28
N LEU A 259 11.52 -20.80 -7.77
CA LEU A 259 12.56 -21.66 -7.24
C LEU A 259 13.30 -22.33 -8.41
N TYR A 260 14.60 -22.09 -8.51
CA TYR A 260 15.48 -22.67 -9.53
C TYR A 260 16.53 -23.60 -8.87
N PRO A 261 17.12 -24.56 -9.62
CA PRO A 261 18.14 -25.46 -9.07
C PRO A 261 19.31 -24.78 -8.37
N HIS A 262 19.79 -23.63 -8.87
CA HIS A 262 20.88 -22.86 -8.25
C HIS A 262 20.53 -22.25 -6.86
N HIS A 263 19.26 -22.24 -6.46
CA HIS A 263 18.87 -21.88 -5.10
C HIS A 263 19.06 -23.04 -4.09
N ILE A 264 19.33 -24.25 -4.58
CA ILE A 264 19.46 -25.45 -3.76
C ILE A 264 20.94 -25.67 -3.49
N GLY A 265 21.32 -25.70 -2.22
CA GLY A 265 22.68 -25.98 -1.79
C GLY A 265 22.74 -27.20 -0.85
N MET A 266 23.97 -27.58 -0.46
CA MET A 266 24.24 -28.62 0.48
C MET A 266 25.20 -28.11 1.56
N THR A 267 24.89 -28.38 2.81
CA THR A 267 25.76 -28.07 3.93
C THR A 267 26.92 -29.06 4.00
N ALA A 268 27.98 -28.77 4.80
CA ALA A 268 29.13 -29.63 4.92
C ALA A 268 28.80 -31.03 5.50
N ASP A 269 27.72 -31.14 6.28
CA ASP A 269 27.18 -32.40 6.81
C ASP A 269 26.17 -33.09 5.87
N GLY A 270 26.12 -32.68 4.60
CA GLY A 270 25.30 -33.32 3.56
C GLY A 270 23.82 -33.00 3.59
N ARG A 271 23.37 -32.01 4.37
CA ARG A 271 21.94 -31.60 4.42
C ARG A 271 21.63 -30.59 3.32
N LYS A 272 20.62 -30.88 2.53
CA LYS A 272 20.15 -29.92 1.51
C LYS A 272 19.40 -28.75 2.15
N TYR A 273 19.55 -27.59 1.52
CA TYR A 273 18.85 -26.37 1.92
C TYR A 273 18.42 -25.56 0.68
N ILE A 274 17.43 -24.67 0.88
CA ILE A 274 17.10 -23.63 -0.07
C ILE A 274 17.62 -22.30 0.47
N ARG A 275 18.31 -21.54 -0.39
CA ARG A 275 18.73 -20.18 -0.13
C ARG A 275 18.28 -19.29 -1.27
N GLU A 276 17.35 -18.38 -1.01
CA GLU A 276 16.83 -17.47 -2.01
C GLU A 276 16.51 -16.10 -1.41
N LYS A 277 16.41 -15.08 -2.28
CA LYS A 277 15.91 -13.77 -1.91
C LYS A 277 14.43 -13.69 -2.25
N ARG A 278 13.60 -13.42 -1.25
CA ARG A 278 12.16 -13.32 -1.44
C ARG A 278 11.80 -12.25 -2.46
N ALA A 279 10.94 -12.60 -3.42
CA ALA A 279 10.47 -11.69 -4.48
C ALA A 279 9.77 -10.43 -3.93
N LYS A 280 9.09 -10.52 -2.77
CA LYS A 280 8.34 -9.40 -2.18
C LYS A 280 9.21 -8.43 -1.37
N THR A 281 10.19 -8.92 -0.62
CA THR A 281 10.92 -8.15 0.40
C THR A 281 12.41 -8.03 0.12
N ASN A 282 12.93 -8.79 -0.84
CA ASN A 282 14.35 -8.95 -1.15
C ASN A 282 15.21 -9.45 0.04
N ASN A 283 14.56 -9.99 1.08
CA ASN A 283 15.25 -10.58 2.22
C ASN A 283 15.64 -12.00 1.90
N GLU A 284 16.84 -12.39 2.31
CA GLU A 284 17.32 -13.74 2.19
C GLU A 284 16.57 -14.68 3.12
N ALA A 285 16.07 -15.79 2.57
CA ALA A 285 15.54 -16.94 3.28
C ALA A 285 16.57 -18.07 3.23
N PHE A 286 16.75 -18.76 4.35
CA PHE A 286 17.57 -19.97 4.45
C PHE A 286 16.73 -21.08 5.08
N ILE A 287 16.46 -22.15 4.32
CA ILE A 287 15.50 -23.18 4.70
C ILE A 287 16.19 -24.55 4.59
N PRO A 288 16.61 -25.16 5.71
CA PRO A 288 17.00 -26.56 5.71
C PRO A 288 15.85 -27.43 5.27
N LEU A 289 16.09 -28.36 4.35
CA LEU A 289 15.02 -29.17 3.79
C LEU A 289 14.67 -30.34 4.72
N HIS A 290 13.37 -30.53 4.91
CA HIS A 290 12.82 -31.72 5.52
C HIS A 290 12.93 -32.89 4.50
N PRO A 291 13.20 -34.14 4.91
CA PRO A 291 13.34 -35.28 3.99
C PRO A 291 12.17 -35.44 3.01
N ILE A 292 10.94 -35.25 3.45
CA ILE A 292 9.75 -35.30 2.58
C ILE A 292 9.77 -34.16 1.55
N ALA A 293 10.18 -32.96 1.93
CA ALA A 293 10.30 -31.85 0.98
C ALA A 293 11.39 -32.13 -0.06
N GLU A 294 12.49 -32.76 0.35
CA GLU A 294 13.55 -33.20 -0.55
C GLU A 294 13.06 -34.27 -1.54
N GLN A 295 12.31 -35.27 -1.06
CA GLN A 295 11.67 -36.28 -1.90
C GLN A 295 10.71 -35.66 -2.93
N ILE A 296 9.84 -34.74 -2.51
CA ILE A 296 8.95 -34.04 -3.45
C ILE A 296 9.77 -33.29 -4.50
N MET A 297 10.80 -32.56 -4.08
CA MET A 297 11.63 -31.76 -4.98
C MET A 297 12.36 -32.64 -6.02
N SER A 298 12.83 -33.81 -5.62
CA SER A 298 13.54 -34.75 -6.50
C SER A 298 12.70 -35.30 -7.65
N LEU A 299 11.37 -35.19 -7.58
CA LEU A 299 10.44 -35.58 -8.67
C LEU A 299 10.40 -34.55 -9.80
N TYR A 300 11.06 -33.43 -9.66
CA TYR A 300 11.00 -32.29 -10.58
C TYR A 300 12.40 -31.87 -11.06
N ASN A 301 12.47 -30.71 -11.71
CA ASN A 301 13.74 -30.21 -12.24
C ASN A 301 14.70 -29.76 -11.12
N THR A 302 15.80 -30.48 -10.93
CA THR A 302 16.85 -30.13 -9.96
C THR A 302 18.23 -29.91 -10.61
N ALA A 303 18.29 -29.92 -11.96
CA ALA A 303 19.55 -29.88 -12.69
C ALA A 303 19.64 -28.75 -13.73
N ASP A 304 18.54 -28.41 -14.40
CA ASP A 304 18.49 -27.42 -15.50
C ASP A 304 18.15 -26.01 -14.92
N ASP A 305 19.17 -25.19 -14.75
CA ASP A 305 19.04 -23.81 -14.23
C ASP A 305 18.29 -22.85 -15.17
N SER A 306 18.00 -23.26 -16.40
CA SER A 306 17.19 -22.47 -17.32
C SER A 306 15.69 -22.51 -17.00
N LYS A 307 15.26 -23.45 -16.16
CA LYS A 307 13.86 -23.70 -15.83
C LYS A 307 13.66 -23.76 -14.32
N PRO A 308 12.49 -23.30 -13.81
CA PRO A 308 12.17 -23.45 -12.41
C PRO A 308 12.08 -24.95 -12.01
N VAL A 309 12.28 -25.21 -10.71
CA VAL A 309 12.15 -26.55 -10.15
C VAL A 309 10.75 -27.13 -10.39
N PHE A 310 9.71 -26.33 -10.13
CA PHE A 310 8.33 -26.80 -10.24
C PHE A 310 7.61 -26.18 -11.44
N PRO A 311 6.84 -26.99 -12.22
CA PRO A 311 6.09 -26.53 -13.38
C PRO A 311 4.76 -25.88 -12.96
N LEU A 312 4.82 -24.76 -12.22
CA LEU A 312 3.64 -24.13 -11.65
C LEU A 312 2.90 -23.26 -12.66
N SER A 313 1.58 -23.39 -12.67
CA SER A 313 0.63 -22.60 -13.46
C SER A 313 0.54 -21.14 -12.99
N SER A 314 -0.53 -20.43 -13.39
CA SER A 314 -0.81 -19.09 -12.85
C SER A 314 -1.23 -19.16 -11.38
N ARG A 315 -1.10 -18.03 -10.68
CA ARG A 315 -1.55 -17.95 -9.28
C ARG A 315 -3.04 -18.27 -9.12
N ASP A 316 -3.85 -17.85 -10.08
CA ASP A 316 -5.31 -18.00 -10.01
C ASP A 316 -5.71 -19.46 -10.29
N SER A 317 -5.03 -20.13 -11.22
CA SER A 317 -5.21 -21.57 -11.48
C SER A 317 -4.82 -22.40 -10.24
N MET A 318 -3.63 -22.17 -9.68
CA MET A 318 -3.18 -22.90 -8.49
C MET A 318 -4.08 -22.64 -7.27
N TRP A 319 -4.66 -21.44 -7.15
CA TRP A 319 -5.64 -21.17 -6.10
C TRP A 319 -6.87 -22.06 -6.24
N PHE A 320 -7.39 -22.23 -7.46
CA PHE A 320 -8.51 -23.11 -7.73
C PHE A 320 -8.16 -24.58 -7.42
N GLU A 321 -6.99 -25.03 -7.82
CA GLU A 321 -6.50 -26.41 -7.59
C GLU A 321 -6.34 -26.71 -6.09
N PHE A 322 -5.80 -25.78 -5.29
CA PHE A 322 -5.75 -25.91 -3.84
C PHE A 322 -7.15 -25.99 -3.21
N HIS A 323 -8.08 -25.16 -3.68
CA HIS A 323 -9.45 -25.21 -3.19
C HIS A 323 -10.11 -26.56 -3.50
N SER A 324 -9.97 -27.04 -4.74
CA SER A 324 -10.50 -28.33 -5.19
C SER A 324 -9.89 -29.50 -4.40
N LEU A 325 -8.60 -29.45 -4.08
CA LEU A 325 -7.92 -30.41 -3.22
C LEU A 325 -8.55 -30.47 -1.83
N GLY A 326 -8.84 -29.30 -1.22
CA GLY A 326 -9.51 -29.24 0.09
C GLY A 326 -10.89 -29.87 0.07
N VAL A 327 -11.67 -29.59 -0.98
CA VAL A 327 -13.01 -30.17 -1.18
C VAL A 327 -12.92 -31.70 -1.37
N ALA A 328 -12.00 -32.17 -2.22
CA ALA A 328 -11.82 -33.60 -2.49
C ALA A 328 -11.44 -34.42 -1.22
N LEU A 329 -10.71 -33.81 -0.29
CA LEU A 329 -10.29 -34.44 0.96
C LEU A 329 -11.22 -34.14 2.15
N GLY A 330 -12.32 -33.42 1.94
CA GLY A 330 -13.25 -33.07 3.00
C GLY A 330 -12.67 -32.14 4.08
N ILE A 331 -11.65 -31.35 3.75
CA ILE A 331 -11.00 -30.43 4.69
C ILE A 331 -11.84 -29.16 4.79
N ASN A 332 -12.24 -28.79 6.01
CA ASN A 332 -13.11 -27.63 6.26
C ASN A 332 -12.43 -26.26 5.98
N GLU A 333 -11.09 -26.20 6.06
CA GLU A 333 -10.34 -24.98 5.77
C GLU A 333 -10.13 -24.81 4.26
N ASN A 334 -10.36 -23.60 3.77
CA ASN A 334 -10.08 -23.29 2.36
C ASN A 334 -8.58 -23.29 2.12
N LEU A 335 -8.08 -24.35 1.46
CA LEU A 335 -6.66 -24.53 1.18
C LEU A 335 -6.15 -23.44 0.21
N THR A 336 -5.06 -22.81 0.56
CA THR A 336 -4.34 -21.83 -0.27
C THR A 336 -2.84 -21.91 0.03
N ALA A 337 -2.00 -21.42 -0.87
CA ALA A 337 -0.56 -21.30 -0.60
C ALA A 337 -0.25 -20.52 0.68
N HIS A 338 -1.12 -19.58 1.05
CA HIS A 338 -0.95 -18.81 2.28
C HIS A 338 -1.28 -19.62 3.53
N VAL A 339 -2.30 -20.48 3.46
CA VAL A 339 -2.63 -21.44 4.52
C VAL A 339 -1.49 -22.43 4.71
N ALA A 340 -0.92 -23.00 3.64
CA ALA A 340 0.24 -23.87 3.72
C ALA A 340 1.43 -23.20 4.45
N ARG A 341 1.74 -21.96 4.06
CA ARG A 341 2.81 -21.18 4.71
C ARG A 341 2.50 -20.85 6.17
N HIS A 342 1.23 -20.59 6.52
CA HIS A 342 0.81 -20.40 7.92
C HIS A 342 0.95 -21.69 8.72
N THR A 343 0.60 -22.85 8.13
CA THR A 343 0.79 -24.17 8.72
C THR A 343 2.27 -24.42 9.07
N PHE A 344 3.20 -24.09 8.15
CA PHE A 344 4.62 -24.13 8.45
C PHE A 344 4.95 -23.29 9.69
N GLY A 345 4.54 -22.01 9.70
CA GLY A 345 4.86 -21.11 10.81
C GLY A 345 4.34 -21.62 12.16
N VAL A 346 3.10 -22.11 12.21
CA VAL A 346 2.50 -22.69 13.42
C VAL A 346 3.22 -23.96 13.85
N ASN A 347 3.52 -24.87 12.92
CA ASN A 347 4.23 -26.11 13.21
C ASN A 347 5.64 -25.85 13.76
N MET A 348 6.37 -24.88 13.22
CA MET A 348 7.71 -24.52 13.71
C MET A 348 7.65 -23.94 15.13
N VAL A 349 6.69 -23.04 15.41
CA VAL A 349 6.47 -22.49 16.76
C VAL A 349 6.11 -23.61 17.75
N THR A 350 5.18 -24.50 17.38
CA THR A 350 4.76 -25.62 18.23
C THR A 350 5.90 -26.62 18.49
N SER A 351 6.80 -26.79 17.52
CA SER A 351 8.02 -27.59 17.66
C SER A 351 9.12 -26.91 18.49
N GLY A 352 8.91 -25.69 18.97
CA GLY A 352 9.86 -24.99 19.83
C GLY A 352 11.01 -24.29 19.09
N ILE A 353 10.90 -24.10 17.76
CA ILE A 353 11.88 -23.33 16.99
C ILE A 353 11.74 -21.85 17.37
N SER A 354 12.87 -21.15 17.50
CA SER A 354 12.88 -19.73 17.86
C SER A 354 12.24 -18.85 16.78
N MET A 355 11.63 -17.74 17.20
CA MET A 355 10.98 -16.79 16.29
C MET A 355 11.96 -16.20 15.28
N GLU A 356 13.20 -15.98 15.68
CA GLU A 356 14.29 -15.46 14.85
C GLU A 356 14.63 -16.45 13.73
N SER A 357 14.74 -17.74 14.06
CA SER A 357 15.00 -18.81 13.10
C SER A 357 13.85 -18.94 12.11
N ILE A 358 12.59 -18.90 12.59
CA ILE A 358 11.40 -18.94 11.73
C ILE A 358 11.36 -17.70 10.82
N ALA A 359 11.68 -16.51 11.36
CA ALA A 359 11.74 -15.28 10.56
C ALA A 359 12.78 -15.38 9.45
N LYS A 360 13.96 -15.94 9.73
CA LYS A 360 15.02 -16.15 8.72
C LYS A 360 14.59 -17.18 7.68
N MET A 361 14.02 -18.32 8.09
CA MET A 361 13.50 -19.33 7.16
C MET A 361 12.40 -18.76 6.25
N MET A 362 11.50 -17.95 6.80
CA MET A 362 10.40 -17.34 6.04
C MET A 362 10.80 -16.04 5.31
N GLY A 363 12.03 -15.55 5.46
CA GLY A 363 12.50 -14.29 4.86
C GLY A 363 11.67 -13.06 5.29
N HIS A 364 11.29 -12.98 6.57
CA HIS A 364 10.59 -11.83 7.11
C HIS A 364 11.55 -10.68 7.41
N SER A 365 11.14 -9.44 7.11
CA SER A 365 11.93 -8.23 7.38
C SER A 365 11.93 -7.81 8.85
N ASN A 366 10.95 -8.30 9.63
CA ASN A 366 10.83 -8.02 11.06
C ASN A 366 10.12 -9.17 11.78
N LEU A 367 10.39 -9.32 13.06
CA LEU A 367 9.81 -10.36 13.91
C LEU A 367 8.28 -10.24 14.07
N ARG A 368 7.72 -9.03 13.97
CA ARG A 368 6.28 -8.81 14.07
C ARG A 368 5.48 -9.64 13.03
N SER A 369 6.08 -9.86 11.85
CA SER A 369 5.49 -10.72 10.82
C SER A 369 5.49 -12.20 11.22
N THR A 370 6.39 -12.63 12.09
CA THR A 370 6.49 -14.00 12.59
C THR A 370 5.66 -14.18 13.87
N GLN A 371 5.55 -13.14 14.70
CA GLN A 371 4.73 -13.15 15.91
C GLN A 371 3.26 -13.49 15.63
N VAL A 372 2.81 -13.34 14.37
CA VAL A 372 1.48 -13.79 13.96
C VAL A 372 1.27 -15.30 14.16
N TYR A 373 2.32 -16.10 14.20
CA TYR A 373 2.29 -17.54 14.44
C TYR A 373 2.42 -17.92 15.92
N ALA A 374 2.77 -16.98 16.78
CA ALA A 374 2.84 -17.16 18.22
C ALA A 374 1.44 -17.28 18.84
N VAL A 375 0.64 -18.20 18.34
CA VAL A 375 -0.50 -18.68 19.13
C VAL A 375 0.10 -19.58 20.20
N ILE A 376 0.32 -19.01 21.38
CA ILE A 376 0.72 -19.79 22.54
C ILE A 376 -0.49 -20.63 22.91
N THR A 377 -0.47 -21.90 22.56
CA THR A 377 -1.47 -22.87 23.00
C THR A 377 -1.13 -23.32 24.41
N ASP A 378 -2.14 -23.69 25.20
CA ASP A 378 -1.94 -24.25 26.54
C ASP A 378 -1.00 -25.47 26.50
N ASP A 379 -1.08 -26.29 25.46
CA ASP A 379 -0.15 -27.39 25.14
C ASP A 379 1.29 -26.95 25.05
N LYS A 380 1.56 -25.79 24.45
CA LYS A 380 2.93 -25.28 24.33
C LYS A 380 3.44 -24.82 25.70
N ILE A 381 2.61 -24.15 26.47
CA ILE A 381 2.97 -23.71 27.83
C ILE A 381 3.32 -24.92 28.66
N SER A 382 2.49 -25.97 28.64
CA SER A 382 2.71 -27.22 29.36
C SER A 382 4.03 -27.88 28.96
N LYS A 383 4.28 -28.04 27.64
CA LYS A 383 5.53 -28.63 27.13
C LYS A 383 6.78 -27.80 27.46
N ASP A 384 6.69 -26.49 27.49
CA ASP A 384 7.81 -25.61 27.84
C ASP A 384 8.09 -25.71 29.36
N MET A 385 7.03 -25.85 30.18
CA MET A 385 7.19 -26.14 31.62
C MET A 385 7.78 -27.51 31.87
N ASP A 386 7.31 -28.55 31.19
CA ASP A 386 7.88 -29.93 31.31
C ASP A 386 9.37 -29.94 30.98
N LYS A 387 9.80 -29.28 29.92
CA LYS A 387 11.22 -29.12 29.56
C LYS A 387 12.03 -28.39 30.64
N LEU A 388 11.42 -27.37 31.27
CA LEU A 388 12.08 -26.64 32.35
C LEU A 388 12.28 -27.55 33.58
N MET A 389 11.26 -28.34 33.92
CA MET A 389 11.30 -29.30 35.04
C MET A 389 12.38 -30.38 34.79
N GLN A 390 12.38 -31.00 33.61
CA GLN A 390 13.39 -31.98 33.23
C GLN A 390 14.84 -31.45 33.32
N ARG A 391 15.06 -30.20 32.88
CA ARG A 391 16.37 -29.55 32.98
C ARG A 391 16.80 -29.31 34.43
N ARG A 392 15.86 -29.08 35.36
CA ARG A 392 16.18 -28.94 36.79
C ARG A 392 16.53 -30.27 37.41
N GLU A 393 15.75 -31.32 37.13
CA GLU A 393 16.03 -32.68 37.61
C GLU A 393 17.37 -33.20 37.14
N THR A 394 17.74 -32.96 35.85
CA THR A 394 19.04 -33.35 35.32
C THR A 394 20.18 -32.63 36.03
N LYS A 395 20.04 -31.32 36.31
CA LYS A 395 21.07 -30.57 37.04
C LYS A 395 21.23 -31.00 38.50
N GLU A 396 20.14 -31.34 39.17
CA GLU A 396 20.17 -31.86 40.55
C GLU A 396 20.82 -33.24 40.60
N THR A 397 20.54 -34.08 39.61
CA THR A 397 21.17 -35.43 39.51
C THR A 397 22.67 -35.32 39.24
N ASP A 398 23.11 -34.41 38.37
CA ASP A 398 24.52 -34.18 38.07
C ASP A 398 25.30 -33.57 39.26
N GLN A 399 24.63 -32.66 40.02
CA GLN A 399 25.23 -32.08 41.23
C GLN A 399 25.37 -33.12 42.38
N ASN A 400 24.43 -34.06 42.48
CA ASN A 400 24.49 -35.14 43.48
C ASN A 400 25.57 -36.19 43.13
N LYS A 401 25.70 -36.55 41.83
CA LYS A 401 26.80 -37.40 41.37
C LYS A 401 28.19 -36.81 41.65
N ASN A 402 28.39 -35.52 41.35
CA ASN A 402 29.65 -34.84 41.62
C ASN A 402 29.96 -34.66 43.11
N LYS A 403 28.98 -34.82 44.03
CA LYS A 403 29.17 -34.81 45.47
C LYS A 403 29.52 -36.20 46.02
N GLU A 404 29.10 -37.28 45.35
CA GLU A 404 29.42 -38.65 45.70
C GLU A 404 30.81 -39.09 45.19
N ASP A 405 31.21 -38.64 44.00
CA ASP A 405 32.54 -38.93 43.42
C ASP A 405 33.66 -38.05 44.00
N GLY A 406 33.37 -37.06 44.83
CA GLY A 406 34.33 -36.20 45.52
C GLY A 406 34.60 -36.52 47.00
N LYS A 407 34.12 -37.67 47.48
CA LYS A 407 34.46 -38.25 48.80
C LYS A 407 35.29 -39.49 48.61
#